data_e347bff6ca8f97963aed9cb6b832aca2
#
_entry.id   e347bff6ca8f97963aed9cb6b832aca2
#
_cell.length_a   1.000
_cell.length_b   1.000
_cell.length_c   1.000
_cell.angle_alpha   90.00
_cell.angle_beta   90.00
_cell.angle_gamma   90.00
#
_symmetry.space_group_name_H-M   'P 1'
#
loop_
_entity.id
_entity.type
_entity.pdbx_description
1 polymer ?
#
loop_
_entity_poly.entity_id
_entity_poly.type
_entity_poly.pdbx_seq_one_letter_code
_entity_poly.pdbx_strand_id
1 'polypeptide(L)'
;MPRYYLDVHDDSMVCNGSGAECSDLGEVKRRTGDLIANLVVGSIESRRDQLACRIFVRDQSGQIIYMGAFSYNGAWVNFGAQVA
;
A
#
# COMPACT_ATOMS: atom_id res chain seq x y z
N MET A 1 -15.90 -10.61 15.76
CA MET A 1 -14.68 -10.81 14.98
C MET A 1 -13.64 -9.78 15.37
N PRO A 2 -12.36 -10.13 15.34
CA PRO A 2 -11.33 -9.16 15.66
C PRO A 2 -11.31 -8.00 14.69
N ARG A 3 -10.94 -6.84 15.18
CA ARG A 3 -10.83 -5.63 14.37
C ARG A 3 -9.36 -5.30 14.17
N TYR A 4 -9.01 -4.97 12.94
CA TYR A 4 -7.65 -4.62 12.56
C TYR A 4 -7.63 -3.25 11.90
N TYR A 5 -6.51 -2.55 12.04
CA TYR A 5 -6.37 -1.19 11.51
C TYR A 5 -5.20 -1.17 10.53
N LEU A 6 -5.48 -0.71 9.31
CA LEU A 6 -4.48 -0.65 8.25
C LEU A 6 -4.02 0.79 8.09
N ASP A 7 -2.79 1.08 8.51
CA ASP A 7 -2.21 2.40 8.45
C ASP A 7 -1.31 2.52 7.23
N VAL A 8 -1.52 3.56 6.43
CA VAL A 8 -0.75 3.79 5.21
C VAL A 8 0.32 4.82 5.49
N HIS A 9 1.56 4.46 5.17
CA HIS A 9 2.72 5.34 5.26
C HIS A 9 3.31 5.49 3.86
N ASP A 10 3.26 6.69 3.31
CA ASP A 10 3.94 6.98 2.04
C ASP A 10 4.97 8.07 2.24
N ASP A 11 5.57 8.55 1.14
CA ASP A 11 6.66 9.52 1.20
C ASP A 11 6.26 10.85 1.82
N SER A 12 4.98 11.19 1.75
CA SER A 12 4.51 12.53 2.10
C SER A 12 3.54 12.54 3.25
N MET A 13 2.94 11.41 3.62
CA MET A 13 1.96 11.39 4.69
C MET A 13 1.79 10.02 5.33
N VAL A 14 1.23 10.08 6.53
CA VAL A 14 0.79 8.89 7.27
C VAL A 14 -0.71 9.02 7.48
N CYS A 15 -1.44 8.01 7.01
CA CYS A 15 -2.87 7.94 7.21
C CYS A 15 -3.21 6.75 8.09
N ASN A 16 -3.82 7.01 9.23
CA ASN A 16 -4.31 5.94 10.07
C ASN A 16 -5.67 5.48 9.55
N GLY A 17 -5.76 4.19 9.25
CA GLY A 17 -6.96 3.62 8.70
C GLY A 17 -8.04 3.41 9.74
N SER A 18 -9.30 3.45 9.31
CA SER A 18 -10.41 3.00 10.14
C SER A 18 -10.36 1.48 10.25
N GLY A 19 -10.87 0.98 11.36
CA GLY A 19 -10.82 -0.45 11.63
C GLY A 19 -11.68 -1.27 10.66
N ALA A 20 -11.24 -2.48 10.39
CA ALA A 20 -11.98 -3.47 9.61
C ALA A 20 -12.04 -4.77 10.37
N GLU A 21 -13.20 -5.40 10.38
CA GLU A 21 -13.34 -6.72 10.98
C GLU A 21 -12.88 -7.78 10.00
N CYS A 22 -11.99 -8.64 10.45
CA CYS A 22 -11.45 -9.73 9.64
C CYS A 22 -11.61 -11.04 10.41
N SER A 23 -12.04 -12.07 9.70
CA SER A 23 -12.30 -13.36 10.31
C SER A 23 -11.02 -14.11 10.67
N ASP A 24 -9.95 -13.88 9.91
CA ASP A 24 -8.67 -14.56 10.12
C ASP A 24 -7.53 -13.73 9.51
N LEU A 25 -6.31 -14.22 9.68
CA LEU A 25 -5.12 -13.53 9.16
C LEU A 25 -5.04 -13.58 7.64
N GLY A 26 -5.63 -14.59 7.00
CA GLY A 26 -5.72 -14.66 5.55
C GLY A 26 -6.52 -13.48 4.99
N GLU A 27 -7.60 -13.12 5.65
CA GLU A 27 -8.40 -11.96 5.25
C GLU A 27 -7.64 -10.66 5.46
N VAL A 28 -6.84 -10.57 6.52
CA VAL A 28 -5.97 -9.41 6.75
C VAL A 28 -5.01 -9.22 5.57
N LYS A 29 -4.37 -10.31 5.13
CA LYS A 29 -3.46 -10.26 3.98
C LYS A 29 -4.18 -9.83 2.71
N ARG A 30 -5.37 -10.36 2.46
CA ARG A 30 -6.14 -10.01 1.27
C ARG A 30 -6.51 -8.53 1.26
N ARG A 31 -6.98 -8.01 2.39
CA ARG A 31 -7.34 -6.59 2.49
C ARG A 31 -6.14 -5.67 2.31
N THR A 32 -4.98 -6.08 2.82
CA THR A 32 -3.74 -5.33 2.62
C THR A 32 -3.38 -5.28 1.14
N GLY A 33 -3.47 -6.40 0.44
CA GLY A 33 -3.22 -6.46 -0.99
C GLY A 33 -4.19 -5.61 -1.80
N ASP A 34 -5.47 -5.64 -1.45
CA ASP A 34 -6.49 -4.82 -2.12
C ASP A 34 -6.20 -3.33 -1.93
N LEU A 35 -5.82 -2.93 -0.74
CA LEU A 35 -5.49 -1.54 -0.46
C LEU A 35 -4.26 -1.09 -1.27
N ILE A 36 -3.23 -1.92 -1.32
CA ILE A 36 -2.05 -1.63 -2.14
C ILE A 36 -2.44 -1.49 -3.61
N ALA A 37 -3.26 -2.38 -4.13
CA ALA A 37 -3.71 -2.32 -5.52
C ALA A 37 -4.41 -1.00 -5.82
N ASN A 38 -5.29 -0.55 -4.93
CA ASN A 38 -5.98 0.72 -5.10
C ASN A 38 -5.02 1.91 -5.08
N LEU A 39 -4.03 1.87 -4.20
CA LEU A 39 -3.02 2.94 -4.14
C LEU A 39 -2.17 3.00 -5.40
N VAL A 40 -1.82 1.83 -5.95
CA VAL A 40 -1.06 1.73 -7.20
C VAL A 40 -1.85 2.33 -8.36
N VAL A 41 -3.12 1.94 -8.50
CA VAL A 41 -3.98 2.45 -9.57
C VAL A 41 -4.09 3.97 -9.47
N GLY A 42 -4.35 4.49 -8.27
CA GLY A 42 -4.45 5.93 -8.06
C GLY A 42 -3.17 6.67 -8.42
N SER A 43 -2.02 6.08 -8.12
CA SER A 43 -0.72 6.68 -8.45
C SER A 43 -0.46 6.71 -9.94
N ILE A 44 -0.82 5.64 -10.66
CA ILE A 44 -0.69 5.58 -12.11
C ILE A 44 -1.60 6.62 -12.76
N GLU A 45 -2.83 6.74 -12.29
CA GLU A 45 -3.79 7.71 -12.80
C GLU A 45 -3.31 9.15 -12.59
N SER A 46 -2.62 9.43 -11.49
CA SER A 46 -2.04 10.74 -11.23
C SER A 46 -0.68 10.93 -11.89
N ARG A 47 -0.23 9.97 -12.68
CA ARG A 47 1.00 10.02 -13.49
C ARG A 47 2.27 10.20 -12.66
N ARG A 48 2.30 9.57 -11.51
CA ARG A 48 3.49 9.58 -10.67
C ARG A 48 4.44 8.49 -11.15
N ASP A 49 5.71 8.86 -11.31
CA ASP A 49 6.76 7.92 -11.72
C ASP A 49 7.42 7.24 -10.53
N GLN A 50 7.20 7.74 -9.34
CA GLN A 50 7.77 7.17 -8.13
C GLN A 50 6.71 7.04 -7.07
N LEU A 51 6.63 5.89 -6.47
CA LEU A 51 5.75 5.63 -5.36
C LEU A 51 6.41 4.62 -4.43
N ALA A 52 6.47 4.96 -3.16
CA ALA A 52 6.85 4.01 -2.13
C ALA A 52 5.84 4.12 -1.01
N CYS A 53 5.21 3.03 -0.65
CA CYS A 53 4.29 3.03 0.47
C CYS A 53 4.42 1.76 1.28
N ARG A 54 4.06 1.86 2.54
CA ARG A 54 4.00 0.73 3.46
C ARG A 54 2.64 0.74 4.13
N ILE A 55 2.15 -0.44 4.40
CA ILE A 55 0.91 -0.59 5.13
C ILE A 55 1.23 -1.39 6.37
N PHE A 56 0.97 -0.81 7.53
CA PHE A 56 1.13 -1.49 8.80
C PHE A 56 -0.24 -1.87 9.33
N VAL A 57 -0.40 -3.13 9.67
CA VAL A 57 -1.67 -3.61 10.24
C VAL A 57 -1.50 -3.76 11.74
N ARG A 58 -2.34 -3.05 12.48
CA ARG A 58 -2.38 -3.11 13.94
C ARG A 58 -3.58 -3.93 14.39
N ASP A 59 -3.42 -4.65 15.48
CA ASP A 59 -4.54 -5.28 16.15
C ASP A 59 -5.21 -4.31 17.13
N GLN A 60 -6.20 -4.79 17.87
CA GLN A 60 -6.94 -3.96 18.82
C GLN A 60 -6.09 -3.47 20.00
N SER A 61 -4.98 -4.15 20.28
CA SER A 61 -4.05 -3.71 21.33
C SER A 61 -3.06 -2.66 20.84
N GLY A 62 -3.06 -2.36 19.54
CA GLY A 62 -2.11 -1.44 18.94
C GLY A 62 -0.83 -2.09 18.46
N GLN A 63 -0.71 -3.40 18.59
CA GLN A 63 0.48 -4.12 18.15
C GLN A 63 0.46 -4.31 16.65
N ILE A 64 1.58 -4.03 15.99
CA ILE A 64 1.73 -4.27 14.56
C ILE A 64 1.93 -5.76 14.34
N ILE A 65 1.05 -6.37 13.56
CA ILE A 65 1.05 -7.81 13.34
C ILE A 65 1.38 -8.20 11.90
N TYR A 66 1.32 -7.25 10.97
CA TYR A 66 1.57 -7.51 9.56
C TYR A 66 2.00 -6.24 8.87
N MET A 67 2.83 -6.36 7.85
CA MET A 67 3.27 -5.22 7.05
C MET A 67 3.30 -5.60 5.58
N GLY A 68 2.77 -4.72 4.75
CA GLY A 68 2.92 -4.80 3.31
C GLY A 68 3.70 -3.60 2.82
N ALA A 69 4.48 -3.79 1.77
CA ALA A 69 5.23 -2.70 1.16
C ALA A 69 5.12 -2.78 -0.34
N PHE A 70 5.09 -1.60 -0.97
CA PHE A 70 5.05 -1.48 -2.42
C PHE A 70 5.97 -0.36 -2.84
N SER A 71 6.68 -0.59 -3.93
CA SER A 71 7.55 0.41 -4.52
C SER A 71 7.43 0.36 -6.04
N TYR A 72 7.25 1.52 -6.65
CA TYR A 72 7.21 1.66 -8.11
C TYR A 72 8.13 2.81 -8.51
N ASN A 73 8.98 2.54 -9.49
CA ASN A 73 9.87 3.55 -10.04
C ASN A 73 9.81 3.43 -11.57
N GLY A 74 9.25 4.45 -12.21
CA GLY A 74 9.17 4.52 -13.66
C GLY A 74 10.24 5.43 -14.20
N ALA A 75 10.82 5.05 -15.34
CA ALA A 75 11.82 5.87 -16.01
C ALA A 75 11.76 5.62 -17.51
N TRP A 76 11.93 6.71 -18.25
CA TRP A 76 12.12 6.57 -19.69
C TRP A 76 13.51 6.05 -19.96
N VAL A 77 13.59 5.02 -20.79
CA VAL A 77 14.86 4.41 -21.14
C VAL A 77 15.14 4.64 -22.61
N ASN A 78 16.32 5.15 -22.89
CA ASN A 78 16.74 5.42 -24.24
C ASN A 78 17.53 4.24 -24.79
N PHE A 79 16.99 3.59 -25.80
CA PHE A 79 17.66 2.48 -26.49
C PHE A 79 18.19 2.98 -27.83
N GLY A 80 19.39 3.49 -27.83
CA GLY A 80 19.96 4.10 -29.00
C GLY A 80 19.23 5.43 -29.30
N ALA A 81 18.89 5.65 -30.55
CA ALA A 81 18.24 6.91 -30.95
C ALA A 81 16.73 6.91 -30.77
N GLN A 82 16.18 5.86 -30.22
CA GLN A 82 14.74 5.65 -30.21
C GLN A 82 14.17 5.85 -28.82
N VAL A 83 13.66 7.02 -28.58
CA VAL A 83 12.80 7.30 -27.41
C VAL A 83 11.46 7.70 -27.97
N ALA A 84 10.48 6.93 -27.67
CA ALA A 84 9.14 7.19 -28.15
C ALA A 84 8.52 8.43 -27.47
#